data_9f57cd7214d354f3aa41e9ee850fbca3
#
_entry.id   9f57cd7214d354f3aa41e9ee850fbca3
#
_cell.length_a   1.000
_cell.length_b   1.000
_cell.length_c   1.000
_cell.angle_alpha   90.00
_cell.angle_beta   90.00
_cell.angle_gamma   90.00
#
_symmetry.space_group_name_H-M   'P 1'
#
loop_
_entity.id
_entity.type
_entity.pdbx_description
1 polymer ?
#
loop_
_entity_poly.entity_id
_entity_poly.type
_entity_poly.pdbx_seq_one_letter_code
_entity_poly.pdbx_strand_id
1 'polypeptide(L)'
;MTDTVSKIEFRDAMARICTPVNIITTDGKAGRGGFTATAVCSVTDEPPTVLVCMNAGSAQVETFKANGRFCVNVLTNDHTGLASGFAGGIREMEERYAAAHWVTMDSGALALDDAIVSLDCETADIHRVGTHNVMIGRVTALRLGAAKGPNPLLYMDRTYMVPAQAGSFGG
;
A
#
# COMPACT_ATOMS: atom_id res chain seq x y z
N MET A 1 12.69 32.50 2.68
CA MET A 1 11.60 32.06 3.58
C MET A 1 12.16 30.88 4.35
N THR A 2 12.32 31.03 5.66
CA THR A 2 12.69 29.90 6.52
C THR A 2 11.51 28.97 6.56
N ASP A 3 11.69 27.71 6.14
CA ASP A 3 10.69 26.69 6.35
C ASP A 3 10.36 26.63 7.84
N THR A 4 9.11 26.85 8.20
CA THR A 4 8.65 26.91 9.58
C THR A 4 8.68 25.54 10.27
N VAL A 5 8.78 24.45 9.51
CA VAL A 5 8.85 23.07 10.01
C VAL A 5 9.99 22.33 9.31
N SER A 6 10.94 21.78 10.08
CA SER A 6 12.01 20.99 9.52
C SER A 6 11.54 19.61 9.05
N LYS A 7 12.31 18.99 8.16
CA LYS A 7 12.06 17.63 7.68
C LYS A 7 12.00 16.60 8.81
N ILE A 8 12.81 16.76 9.86
CA ILE A 8 12.88 15.86 11.01
C ILE A 8 11.59 15.99 11.83
N GLU A 9 11.21 17.20 12.22
CA GLU A 9 10.00 17.49 12.98
C GLU A 9 8.76 16.96 12.26
N PHE A 10 8.67 17.19 10.94
CA PHE A 10 7.57 16.66 10.14
C PHE A 10 7.50 15.13 10.16
N ARG A 11 8.64 14.44 9.97
CA ARG A 11 8.70 12.97 10.00
C ARG A 11 8.38 12.40 11.37
N ASP A 12 8.77 13.07 12.44
CA ASP A 12 8.49 12.66 13.81
C ASP A 12 7.00 12.85 14.15
N ALA A 13 6.39 13.92 13.66
CA ALA A 13 4.95 14.13 13.79
C ALA A 13 4.15 13.07 13.00
N MET A 14 4.52 12.80 11.75
CA MET A 14 3.85 11.81 10.91
C MET A 14 4.00 10.38 11.45
N ALA A 15 5.11 10.05 12.12
CA ALA A 15 5.29 8.74 12.73
C ALA A 15 4.28 8.44 13.85
N ARG A 16 3.69 9.46 14.46
CA ARG A 16 2.65 9.30 15.53
C ARG A 16 1.26 9.02 14.99
N ILE A 17 1.07 9.09 13.67
CA ILE A 17 -0.22 8.79 13.04
C ILE A 17 -0.29 7.29 12.79
N CYS A 18 -1.29 6.64 13.36
CA CYS A 18 -1.57 5.23 13.11
C CYS A 18 -2.16 5.06 11.71
N THR A 19 -1.52 4.22 10.90
CA THR A 19 -1.92 3.98 9.51
C THR A 19 -1.96 2.48 9.20
N PRO A 20 -2.89 2.02 8.33
CA PRO A 20 -2.87 0.65 7.83
C PRO A 20 -1.63 0.43 6.95
N VAL A 21 -1.11 -0.80 7.00
CA VAL A 21 0.01 -1.21 6.14
C VAL A 21 -0.55 -1.92 4.92
N ASN A 22 -0.05 -1.52 3.76
CA ASN A 22 -0.47 -2.07 2.48
C ASN A 22 0.74 -2.52 1.66
N ILE A 23 0.56 -3.53 0.82
CA ILE A 23 1.47 -3.82 -0.29
C ILE A 23 0.80 -3.38 -1.58
N ILE A 24 1.49 -2.54 -2.33
CA ILE A 24 1.08 -2.09 -3.64
C ILE A 24 1.80 -2.95 -4.66
N THR A 25 1.06 -3.59 -5.54
CA THR A 25 1.59 -4.50 -6.55
C THR A 25 1.25 -4.03 -7.94
N THR A 26 2.08 -4.35 -8.91
CA THR A 26 1.80 -4.23 -10.34
C THR A 26 2.38 -5.43 -11.07
N ASP A 27 1.74 -5.85 -12.15
CA ASP A 27 2.26 -6.83 -13.11
C ASP A 27 1.80 -6.45 -14.51
N GLY A 28 2.61 -6.75 -15.50
CA GLY A 28 2.32 -6.43 -16.90
C GLY A 28 3.53 -6.50 -17.81
N LYS A 29 3.47 -5.79 -18.91
CA LYS A 29 4.53 -5.81 -19.95
C LYS A 29 5.90 -5.33 -19.45
N ALA A 30 5.93 -4.48 -18.42
CA ALA A 30 7.16 -3.98 -17.81
C ALA A 30 7.65 -4.89 -16.66
N GLY A 31 7.03 -6.05 -16.45
CA GLY A 31 7.34 -6.98 -15.39
C GLY A 31 6.64 -6.65 -14.07
N ARG A 32 7.02 -7.36 -13.03
CA ARG A 32 6.47 -7.23 -11.67
C ARG A 32 7.12 -6.09 -10.91
N GLY A 33 6.30 -5.39 -10.16
CA GLY A 33 6.75 -4.39 -9.21
C GLY A 33 5.93 -4.44 -7.93
N GLY A 34 6.52 -4.00 -6.83
CA GLY A 34 5.80 -3.94 -5.57
C GLY A 34 6.57 -3.23 -4.48
N PHE A 35 5.83 -2.59 -3.57
CA PHE A 35 6.38 -1.89 -2.42
C PHE A 35 5.38 -1.82 -1.28
N THR A 36 5.87 -1.66 -0.06
CA THR A 36 5.04 -1.42 1.12
C THR A 36 4.73 0.06 1.25
N ALA A 37 3.46 0.38 1.49
CA ALA A 37 2.99 1.74 1.68
C ALA A 37 2.02 1.86 2.86
N THR A 38 2.13 2.96 3.58
CA THR A 38 1.15 3.42 4.57
C THR A 38 0.35 4.62 4.05
N ALA A 39 0.89 5.34 3.07
CA ALA A 39 0.25 6.50 2.46
C ALA A 39 -0.74 6.07 1.36
N VAL A 40 -1.88 5.57 1.79
CA VAL A 40 -3.02 5.16 0.96
C VAL A 40 -4.28 5.76 1.55
N CYS A 41 -5.12 6.38 0.73
CA CYS A 41 -6.45 6.80 1.16
C CYS A 41 -7.46 6.80 0.00
N SER A 42 -8.76 6.76 0.36
CA SER A 42 -9.85 7.01 -0.59
C SER A 42 -9.89 8.49 -0.97
N VAL A 43 -10.20 8.79 -2.23
CA VAL A 43 -10.35 10.15 -2.76
C VAL A 43 -11.82 10.48 -2.96
N THR A 44 -12.56 9.60 -3.61
CA THR A 44 -13.99 9.72 -3.90
C THR A 44 -14.58 8.34 -4.13
N ASP A 45 -15.88 8.21 -3.94
CA ASP A 45 -16.69 7.01 -4.20
C ASP A 45 -17.34 7.03 -5.59
N GLU A 46 -17.38 8.19 -6.26
CA GLU A 46 -17.97 8.32 -7.61
C GLU A 46 -17.09 9.15 -8.56
N PRO A 47 -16.35 8.51 -9.48
CA PRO A 47 -16.05 7.07 -9.54
C PRO A 47 -15.13 6.62 -8.39
N PRO A 48 -15.21 5.35 -7.97
CA PRO A 48 -14.36 4.86 -6.88
C PRO A 48 -12.88 5.10 -7.17
N THR A 49 -12.22 5.89 -6.32
CA THR A 49 -10.85 6.36 -6.57
C THR A 49 -10.05 6.37 -5.28
N VAL A 50 -8.82 5.90 -5.38
CA VAL A 50 -7.84 5.92 -4.28
C VAL A 50 -6.57 6.66 -4.70
N LEU A 51 -5.80 7.14 -3.73
CA LEU A 51 -4.44 7.60 -3.95
C LEU A 51 -3.43 6.75 -3.19
N VAL A 52 -2.23 6.65 -3.76
CA VAL A 52 -1.07 5.99 -3.18
C VAL A 52 0.16 6.88 -3.38
N CYS A 53 0.96 7.09 -2.33
CA CYS A 53 2.22 7.82 -2.46
C CYS A 53 3.39 6.83 -2.61
N MET A 54 4.16 6.99 -3.69
CA MET A 54 5.34 6.20 -4.00
C MET A 54 6.59 7.08 -4.01
N ASN A 55 7.64 6.64 -3.32
CA ASN A 55 8.93 7.36 -3.39
C ASN A 55 9.41 7.44 -4.84
N ALA A 56 9.66 8.63 -5.31
CA ALA A 56 10.07 8.86 -6.69
C ALA A 56 11.52 8.41 -7.01
N GLY A 57 12.33 8.14 -5.98
CA GLY A 57 13.63 7.50 -6.12
C GLY A 57 13.56 5.97 -6.16
N SER A 58 12.37 5.37 -6.07
CA SER A 58 12.21 3.92 -6.16
C SER A 58 12.52 3.41 -7.57
N ALA A 59 13.29 2.33 -7.67
CA ALA A 59 13.52 1.64 -8.94
C ALA A 59 12.24 1.10 -9.61
N GLN A 60 11.13 1.03 -8.85
CA GLN A 60 9.85 0.50 -9.32
C GLN A 60 9.00 1.53 -10.07
N VAL A 61 9.35 2.82 -10.04
CA VAL A 61 8.52 3.91 -10.59
C VAL A 61 8.17 3.67 -12.07
N GLU A 62 9.16 3.34 -12.89
CA GLU A 62 8.95 3.16 -14.33
C GLU A 62 8.13 1.89 -14.63
N THR A 63 8.27 0.84 -13.82
CA THR A 63 7.45 -0.38 -13.93
C THR A 63 5.96 -0.07 -13.68
N PHE A 64 5.66 0.67 -12.61
CA PHE A 64 4.29 1.08 -12.31
C PHE A 64 3.69 1.99 -13.38
N LYS A 65 4.45 2.95 -13.88
CA LYS A 65 4.02 3.85 -14.98
C LYS A 65 3.73 3.06 -16.25
N ALA A 66 4.66 2.17 -16.66
CA ALA A 66 4.54 1.43 -17.90
C ALA A 66 3.42 0.39 -17.89
N ASN A 67 3.15 -0.23 -16.72
CA ASN A 67 2.04 -1.16 -16.57
C ASN A 67 0.67 -0.45 -16.53
N GLY A 68 0.60 0.80 -16.05
CA GLY A 68 -0.62 1.60 -16.01
C GLY A 68 -1.72 1.04 -15.10
N ARG A 69 -1.36 0.17 -14.15
CA ARG A 69 -2.27 -0.51 -13.22
C ARG A 69 -1.56 -0.86 -11.94
N PHE A 70 -2.32 -1.00 -10.86
CA PHE A 70 -1.79 -1.50 -9.59
C PHE A 70 -2.91 -2.08 -8.73
N CYS A 71 -2.53 -2.94 -7.78
CA CYS A 71 -3.44 -3.44 -6.77
C CYS A 71 -2.99 -2.96 -5.38
N VAL A 72 -3.92 -2.48 -4.57
CA VAL A 72 -3.70 -2.14 -3.16
C VAL A 72 -4.13 -3.33 -2.31
N ASN A 73 -3.22 -3.93 -1.57
CA ASN A 73 -3.49 -5.07 -0.69
C ASN A 73 -3.36 -4.64 0.76
N VAL A 74 -4.47 -4.57 1.49
CA VAL A 74 -4.51 -4.24 2.92
C VAL A 74 -4.10 -5.45 3.75
N LEU A 75 -3.05 -5.32 4.55
CA LEU A 75 -2.39 -6.42 5.21
C LEU A 75 -3.02 -6.80 6.56
N THR A 76 -2.87 -8.07 6.93
CA THR A 76 -3.15 -8.60 8.26
C THR A 76 -1.87 -8.63 9.09
N ASN A 77 -2.02 -8.87 10.40
CA ASN A 77 -0.89 -9.04 11.32
C ASN A 77 0.07 -10.19 10.93
N ASP A 78 -0.43 -11.20 10.20
CA ASP A 78 0.39 -12.33 9.77
C ASP A 78 1.35 -11.97 8.64
N HIS A 79 1.13 -10.82 8.00
CA HIS A 79 1.94 -10.31 6.89
C HIS A 79 3.12 -9.40 7.30
N THR A 80 3.49 -9.34 8.59
CA THR A 80 4.60 -8.47 9.06
C THR A 80 5.92 -8.74 8.32
N GLY A 81 6.26 -10.02 8.12
CA GLY A 81 7.46 -10.43 7.36
C GLY A 81 7.37 -10.04 5.89
N LEU A 82 6.20 -10.22 5.27
CA LEU A 82 5.94 -9.85 3.88
C LEU A 82 6.04 -8.33 3.69
N ALA A 83 5.43 -7.54 4.60
CA ALA A 83 5.51 -6.09 4.61
C ALA A 83 6.97 -5.60 4.67
N SER A 84 7.77 -6.20 5.55
CA SER A 84 9.21 -5.88 5.68
C SER A 84 9.98 -6.23 4.40
N GLY A 85 9.67 -7.35 3.76
CA GLY A 85 10.26 -7.77 2.48
C GLY A 85 10.01 -6.74 1.36
N PHE A 86 8.76 -6.32 1.18
CA PHE A 86 8.36 -5.31 0.19
C PHE A 86 8.80 -3.88 0.56
N ALA A 87 9.13 -3.61 1.82
CA ALA A 87 9.74 -2.35 2.25
C ALA A 87 11.24 -2.24 1.92
N GLY A 88 11.83 -3.27 1.33
CA GLY A 88 13.24 -3.31 0.92
C GLY A 88 14.07 -4.33 1.70
N GLY A 89 13.47 -5.10 2.59
CA GLY A 89 14.15 -6.17 3.34
C GLY A 89 14.58 -7.34 2.44
N ILE A 90 13.87 -7.56 1.34
CA ILE A 90 14.24 -8.52 0.29
C ILE A 90 14.59 -7.71 -0.98
N ARG A 91 15.73 -7.98 -1.57
CA ARG A 91 16.21 -7.21 -2.74
C ARG A 91 15.49 -7.60 -4.02
N GLU A 92 15.46 -8.90 -4.30
CA GLU A 92 14.94 -9.43 -5.56
C GLU A 92 13.40 -9.48 -5.55
N MET A 93 12.77 -8.95 -6.60
CA MET A 93 11.30 -8.86 -6.68
C MET A 93 10.65 -10.24 -6.70
N GLU A 94 11.21 -11.19 -7.42
CA GLU A 94 10.67 -12.55 -7.49
C GLU A 94 10.69 -13.26 -6.13
N GLU A 95 11.71 -13.01 -5.30
CA GLU A 95 11.77 -13.54 -3.93
C GLU A 95 10.68 -12.93 -3.03
N ARG A 96 10.36 -11.62 -3.22
CA ARG A 96 9.26 -10.98 -2.49
C ARG A 96 7.94 -11.66 -2.81
N TYR A 97 7.70 -11.92 -4.09
CA TYR A 97 6.47 -12.57 -4.54
C TYR A 97 6.40 -14.05 -4.16
N ALA A 98 7.54 -14.77 -4.14
CA ALA A 98 7.61 -16.17 -3.72
C ALA A 98 7.23 -16.39 -2.24
N ALA A 99 7.24 -15.33 -1.42
CA ALA A 99 6.94 -15.40 0.01
C ALA A 99 5.44 -15.50 0.34
N ALA A 100 4.53 -15.40 -0.66
CA ALA A 100 3.09 -15.43 -0.44
C ALA A 100 2.33 -16.01 -1.65
N HIS A 101 1.02 -16.21 -1.48
CA HIS A 101 0.12 -16.61 -2.57
C HIS A 101 -0.57 -15.40 -3.16
N TRP A 102 -0.61 -15.33 -4.49
CA TRP A 102 -1.16 -14.20 -5.24
C TRP A 102 -2.21 -14.66 -6.23
N VAL A 103 -3.24 -13.84 -6.41
CA VAL A 103 -4.33 -14.05 -7.36
C VAL A 103 -4.27 -12.94 -8.41
N THR A 104 -4.36 -13.32 -9.68
CA THR A 104 -4.42 -12.33 -10.75
C THR A 104 -5.80 -11.67 -10.79
N MET A 105 -5.82 -10.35 -10.74
CA MET A 105 -7.02 -9.53 -10.85
C MET A 105 -7.37 -9.27 -12.33
N ASP A 106 -8.55 -8.73 -12.59
CA ASP A 106 -9.05 -8.45 -13.95
C ASP A 106 -8.11 -7.51 -14.74
N SER A 107 -7.48 -6.56 -14.08
CA SER A 107 -6.48 -5.69 -14.71
C SER A 107 -5.19 -6.43 -15.08
N GLY A 108 -4.91 -7.56 -14.47
CA GLY A 108 -3.65 -8.30 -14.52
C GLY A 108 -2.70 -7.99 -13.34
N ALA A 109 -3.04 -7.03 -12.48
CA ALA A 109 -2.29 -6.82 -11.24
C ALA A 109 -2.52 -7.99 -10.27
N LEU A 110 -1.63 -8.16 -9.29
CA LEU A 110 -1.66 -9.30 -8.37
C LEU A 110 -2.26 -8.89 -7.02
N ALA A 111 -3.34 -9.53 -6.61
CA ALA A 111 -3.90 -9.43 -5.27
C ALA A 111 -3.27 -10.47 -4.35
N LEU A 112 -2.97 -10.10 -3.11
CA LEU A 112 -2.58 -11.03 -2.06
C LEU A 112 -3.80 -11.87 -1.65
N ASP A 113 -3.66 -13.20 -1.68
CA ASP A 113 -4.79 -14.12 -1.55
C ASP A 113 -5.55 -13.96 -0.23
N ASP A 114 -4.85 -13.72 0.85
CA ASP A 114 -5.37 -13.58 2.22
C ASP A 114 -5.31 -12.14 2.77
N ALA A 115 -5.25 -11.13 1.88
CA ALA A 115 -5.41 -9.74 2.27
C ALA A 115 -6.80 -9.47 2.88
N ILE A 116 -6.92 -8.46 3.74
CA ILE A 116 -8.22 -8.00 4.28
C ILE A 116 -9.11 -7.52 3.14
N VAL A 117 -8.54 -6.72 2.25
CA VAL A 117 -9.16 -6.26 1.01
C VAL A 117 -8.07 -6.01 -0.02
N SER A 118 -8.34 -6.33 -1.28
CA SER A 118 -7.51 -5.95 -2.42
C SER A 118 -8.34 -5.09 -3.36
N LEU A 119 -7.78 -3.94 -3.76
CA LEU A 119 -8.41 -2.99 -4.67
C LEU A 119 -7.61 -3.00 -5.98
N ASP A 120 -8.25 -3.47 -7.04
CA ASP A 120 -7.68 -3.48 -8.40
C ASP A 120 -7.90 -2.12 -9.04
N CYS A 121 -6.84 -1.47 -9.50
CA CYS A 121 -6.86 -0.09 -9.95
C CYS A 121 -6.24 0.09 -11.33
N GLU A 122 -6.92 0.84 -12.19
CA GLU A 122 -6.31 1.50 -13.32
C GLU A 122 -5.68 2.81 -12.87
N THR A 123 -4.44 3.07 -13.27
CA THR A 123 -3.77 4.34 -13.01
C THR A 123 -4.42 5.46 -13.81
N ALA A 124 -5.12 6.36 -13.13
CA ALA A 124 -5.75 7.52 -13.77
C ALA A 124 -4.78 8.67 -13.97
N ASP A 125 -3.90 8.91 -13.00
CA ASP A 125 -2.91 9.98 -13.06
C ASP A 125 -1.74 9.74 -12.10
N ILE A 126 -0.61 10.42 -12.35
CA ILE A 126 0.59 10.39 -11.48
C ILE A 126 1.17 11.79 -11.39
N HIS A 127 1.09 12.40 -10.22
CA HIS A 127 1.65 13.72 -9.95
C HIS A 127 2.92 13.65 -9.10
N ARG A 128 3.96 14.34 -9.54
CA ARG A 128 5.17 14.52 -8.74
C ARG A 128 4.97 15.61 -7.69
N VAL A 129 5.14 15.24 -6.41
CA VAL A 129 5.14 16.18 -5.29
C VAL A 129 6.43 15.99 -4.49
N GLY A 130 7.36 16.90 -4.63
CA GLY A 130 8.67 16.82 -3.96
C GLY A 130 9.39 15.49 -4.24
N THR A 131 9.60 14.69 -3.22
CA THR A 131 10.31 13.40 -3.28
C THR A 131 9.38 12.21 -3.58
N HIS A 132 8.09 12.42 -3.78
CA HIS A 132 7.11 11.36 -4.03
C HIS A 132 6.29 11.58 -5.30
N ASN A 133 5.81 10.50 -5.85
CA ASN A 133 4.74 10.47 -6.84
C ASN A 133 3.43 10.14 -6.12
N VAL A 134 2.41 10.97 -6.31
CA VAL A 134 1.03 10.68 -5.91
C VAL A 134 0.36 9.99 -7.09
N MET A 135 0.07 8.73 -6.95
CA MET A 135 -0.60 7.91 -7.96
C MET A 135 -2.09 7.91 -7.66
N ILE A 136 -2.89 8.32 -8.62
CA ILE A 136 -4.36 8.27 -8.55
C ILE A 136 -4.83 7.01 -9.28
N GLY A 137 -5.55 6.16 -8.59
CA GLY A 137 -6.08 4.91 -9.16
C GLY A 137 -7.59 4.85 -9.12
N ARG A 138 -8.22 4.64 -10.28
CA ARG A 138 -9.64 4.30 -10.35
C ARG A 138 -9.80 2.82 -10.02
N VAL A 139 -10.59 2.51 -8.98
CA VAL A 139 -10.87 1.13 -8.58
C VAL A 139 -11.85 0.52 -9.57
N THR A 140 -11.43 -0.54 -10.25
CA THR A 140 -12.21 -1.25 -11.29
C THR A 140 -12.75 -2.58 -10.79
N ALA A 141 -12.09 -3.20 -9.81
CA ALA A 141 -12.54 -4.41 -9.14
C ALA A 141 -12.04 -4.43 -7.70
N LEU A 142 -12.66 -5.23 -6.86
CA LEU A 142 -12.20 -5.46 -5.50
C LEU A 142 -12.39 -6.92 -5.08
N ARG A 143 -11.55 -7.35 -4.14
CA ARG A 143 -11.66 -8.65 -3.51
C ARG A 143 -11.66 -8.44 -1.99
N LEU A 144 -12.68 -8.93 -1.33
CA LEU A 144 -12.80 -8.91 0.13
C LEU A 144 -12.22 -10.22 0.68
N GLY A 145 -11.41 -10.13 1.72
CA GLY A 145 -11.00 -11.26 2.52
C GLY A 145 -12.14 -11.87 3.33
N ALA A 146 -11.86 -12.89 4.11
CA ALA A 146 -12.87 -13.54 4.96
C ALA A 146 -13.47 -12.55 5.96
N ALA A 147 -14.82 -12.56 6.13
CA ALA A 147 -15.55 -11.61 6.98
C ALA A 147 -15.16 -11.63 8.47
N LYS A 148 -14.47 -12.68 8.92
CA LYS A 148 -13.85 -12.80 10.24
C LYS A 148 -12.38 -13.07 10.05
N GLY A 149 -11.67 -12.07 9.54
CA GLY A 149 -10.26 -12.14 9.25
C GLY A 149 -9.38 -11.78 10.45
N PRO A 150 -8.08 -12.03 10.34
CA PRO A 150 -7.09 -11.59 11.30
C PRO A 150 -7.08 -10.06 11.45
N ASN A 151 -6.48 -9.57 12.53
CA ASN A 151 -6.38 -8.15 12.80
C ASN A 151 -5.60 -7.42 11.69
N PRO A 152 -5.99 -6.19 11.33
CA PRO A 152 -5.22 -5.39 10.39
C PRO A 152 -3.82 -5.09 10.91
N LEU A 153 -2.83 -5.11 10.02
CA LEU A 153 -1.49 -4.66 10.32
C LEU A 153 -1.47 -3.13 10.28
N LEU A 154 -1.07 -2.52 11.39
CA LEU A 154 -0.94 -1.08 11.53
C LEU A 154 0.53 -0.68 11.69
N TYR A 155 0.83 0.59 11.42
CA TYR A 155 2.14 1.18 11.61
C TYR A 155 2.02 2.52 12.33
N MET A 156 2.71 2.65 13.47
CA MET A 156 2.79 3.87 14.25
C MET A 156 4.10 3.87 15.04
N ASP A 157 4.65 5.03 15.30
CA ASP A 157 5.94 5.19 16.01
C ASP A 157 7.07 4.30 15.46
N ARG A 158 7.09 4.14 14.13
CA ARG A 158 8.06 3.32 13.37
C ARG A 158 8.04 1.84 13.75
N THR A 159 6.89 1.36 14.24
CA THR A 159 6.71 -0.04 14.67
C THR A 159 5.41 -0.61 14.08
N TYR A 160 5.46 -1.87 13.69
CA TYR A 160 4.25 -2.62 13.34
C TYR A 160 3.45 -2.93 14.60
N MET A 161 2.13 -2.82 14.52
CA MET A 161 1.22 -3.09 15.61
C MET A 161 -0.11 -3.67 15.13
N VAL A 162 -0.89 -4.18 16.06
CA VAL A 162 -2.28 -4.58 15.85
C VAL A 162 -3.19 -3.74 16.72
N PRO A 163 -4.43 -3.50 16.31
CA PRO A 163 -5.37 -2.77 17.16
C PRO A 163 -5.64 -3.58 18.43
N ALA A 164 -5.56 -2.96 19.59
CA ALA A 164 -6.17 -3.50 20.79
C ALA A 164 -7.69 -3.41 20.65
N GLN A 165 -8.43 -4.41 21.13
CA GLN A 165 -9.89 -4.26 21.23
C GLN A 165 -10.18 -3.06 22.12
N ALA A 166 -10.84 -2.04 21.59
CA ALA A 166 -11.40 -0.99 22.41
C ALA A 166 -12.36 -1.66 23.40
N GLY A 167 -12.15 -1.45 24.69
CA GLY A 167 -13.12 -1.89 25.68
C GLY A 167 -14.50 -1.36 25.26
N SER A 168 -15.55 -2.18 25.39
CA SER A 168 -16.92 -1.74 25.14
C SER A 168 -17.13 -0.47 25.95
N PHE A 169 -17.34 0.66 25.28
CA PHE A 169 -17.89 1.83 25.93
C PHE A 169 -19.26 1.41 26.41
N GLY A 170 -19.37 1.11 27.70
CA GLY A 170 -20.65 0.85 28.33
C GLY A 170 -21.50 2.11 28.16
N GLY A 171 -22.57 2.00 27.39
CA GLY A 171 -23.63 2.99 27.32
C GLY A 171 -24.51 2.94 28.56
#